data_472b548077cd473b540b2a8cbfc96857
#
_entry.id   472b548077cd473b540b2a8cbfc96857
#
_cell.length_a   1.000
_cell.length_b   1.000
_cell.length_c   1.000
_cell.angle_alpha   90.00
_cell.angle_beta   90.00
_cell.angle_gamma   90.00
#
_symmetry.space_group_name_H-M   'P 1'
#
loop_
_entity.id
_entity.type
_entity.pdbx_description
1 polymer ?
#
loop_
_entity_poly.entity_id
_entity_poly.type
_entity_poly.pdbx_seq_one_letter_code
_entity_poly.pdbx_strand_id
1 'polypeptide(L)'
;MGDRMMGLPIEKLLNQVFTEYGRYKTIFGIPEKFFWRGKGAKPLTYCGEKLALPLGPAAGPHTQLAQNLAAAYLVGSRFFELKTVQVLDSLEFPKPCINAEDECYNTEWSTELSVEAAFDEYIKGWFLVHLLSKELFQIKERSFIFNMSVGYDLAGIRSPKVDRYIEGMKNASSRDVFGECKEALRLNLLRCNHVDEGFIDSISPAICSSIALSTMHGCPPSETEAICRYLLIDKKLNTQVKLNPTLLGYDFVRLTLDKMGYSQITLTKESFAADLRYDEALLMIENLIKLAAGGGREFGVKLSNTLPVKIKHGELPGEQMYLSGKPLYALTINLAAKLAEDFGHKLKISYSGGADHHNLANILSTGIKPVTVVSTLLKPRGYLRLKKLAEITADTAGLNPSKIDLARLKQVAGDAAADSAFHKNKKTGAAYKALPLFDCRASCNMCVDVCPNRANVKILLTDDLFKHDQQILHLDGLCNECGNCATFCPEMGRPYIEKLTYFQNEDAFLNSSNSGFLFTGGPRESALSMRVNDEEQKDRAAVLKVVVCVRKSYEYLL
;
A
#
# COMPACT_ATOMS: atom_id res chain seq x y z
N MET A 1 -11.77 -8.15 -19.27
CA MET A 1 -10.43 -7.75 -18.78
C MET A 1 -10.67 -6.59 -17.85
N GLY A 2 -10.11 -6.61 -16.65
CA GLY A 2 -10.19 -5.48 -15.71
C GLY A 2 -9.54 -4.24 -16.32
N ASP A 3 -10.02 -3.07 -15.93
CA ASP A 3 -9.51 -1.80 -16.43
C ASP A 3 -8.06 -1.57 -16.00
N ARG A 4 -7.29 -0.96 -16.88
CA ARG A 4 -5.87 -0.72 -16.64
C ARG A 4 -5.70 0.52 -15.77
N MET A 5 -5.16 0.34 -14.56
CA MET A 5 -4.87 1.44 -13.66
C MET A 5 -3.83 2.41 -14.27
N MET A 6 -4.08 3.71 -14.12
CA MET A 6 -3.22 4.79 -14.64
C MET A 6 -2.92 5.81 -13.55
N GLY A 7 -1.66 6.26 -13.48
CA GLY A 7 -1.27 7.36 -12.62
C GLY A 7 -1.76 8.72 -13.15
N LEU A 8 -2.03 9.65 -12.26
CA LEU A 8 -2.40 11.02 -12.63
C LEU A 8 -1.15 11.86 -12.93
N PRO A 9 -1.23 12.82 -13.87
CA PRO A 9 -0.20 13.85 -14.03
C PRO A 9 0.01 14.65 -12.74
N ILE A 10 1.24 15.10 -12.50
CA ILE A 10 1.58 15.84 -11.28
C ILE A 10 0.76 17.13 -11.12
N GLU A 11 0.44 17.80 -12.22
CA GLU A 11 -0.37 19.02 -12.22
C GLU A 11 -1.78 18.74 -11.69
N LYS A 12 -2.40 17.62 -12.10
CA LYS A 12 -3.72 17.21 -11.59
C LYS A 12 -3.65 16.88 -10.10
N LEU A 13 -2.61 16.16 -9.68
CA LEU A 13 -2.39 15.82 -8.26
C LEU A 13 -2.23 17.10 -7.40
N LEU A 14 -1.42 18.05 -7.84
CA LEU A 14 -1.24 19.34 -7.15
C LEU A 14 -2.53 20.15 -7.13
N ASN A 15 -3.23 20.22 -8.26
CA ASN A 15 -4.52 20.92 -8.32
C ASN A 15 -5.53 20.30 -7.35
N GLN A 16 -5.57 18.97 -7.26
CA GLN A 16 -6.41 18.29 -6.28
C GLN A 16 -6.00 18.65 -4.84
N VAL A 17 -4.70 18.56 -4.49
CA VAL A 17 -4.20 18.91 -3.16
C VAL A 17 -4.66 20.31 -2.74
N PHE A 18 -4.40 21.32 -3.55
CA PHE A 18 -4.69 22.70 -3.19
C PHE A 18 -6.18 23.03 -3.23
N THR A 19 -6.90 22.54 -4.24
CA THR A 19 -8.33 22.88 -4.43
C THR A 19 -9.20 22.15 -3.42
N GLU A 20 -8.97 20.86 -3.23
CA GLU A 20 -9.70 20.05 -2.26
C GLU A 20 -9.45 20.56 -0.83
N TYR A 21 -8.19 20.88 -0.49
CA TYR A 21 -7.87 21.42 0.83
C TYR A 21 -8.46 22.81 1.07
N GLY A 22 -8.40 23.67 0.06
CA GLY A 22 -8.99 25.01 0.15
C GLY A 22 -10.51 24.98 0.38
N ARG A 23 -11.22 24.11 -0.35
CA ARG A 23 -12.69 24.03 -0.34
C ARG A 23 -13.25 23.19 0.81
N TYR A 24 -12.65 22.02 1.08
CA TYR A 24 -13.26 21.00 1.92
C TYR A 24 -12.44 20.61 3.14
N LYS A 25 -11.23 21.17 3.29
CA LYS A 25 -10.27 20.77 4.34
C LYS A 25 -9.98 19.26 4.33
N THR A 26 -9.91 18.71 3.12
CA THR A 26 -9.51 17.34 2.84
C THR A 26 -8.41 17.32 1.79
N ILE A 27 -7.58 16.28 1.76
CA ILE A 27 -6.61 16.01 0.69
C ILE A 27 -6.71 14.54 0.35
N PHE A 28 -6.97 14.21 -0.91
CA PHE A 28 -7.26 12.86 -1.37
C PHE A 28 -8.33 12.17 -0.51
N GLY A 29 -9.37 12.93 -0.12
CA GLY A 29 -10.45 12.47 0.74
C GLY A 29 -10.06 12.24 2.21
N ILE A 30 -8.85 12.59 2.64
CA ILE A 30 -8.43 12.54 4.06
C ILE A 30 -8.75 13.88 4.73
N PRO A 31 -9.66 13.93 5.72
CA PRO A 31 -9.99 15.16 6.43
C PRO A 31 -8.85 15.65 7.32
N GLU A 32 -8.64 16.97 7.39
CA GLU A 32 -7.57 17.62 8.18
C GLU A 32 -7.53 17.19 9.64
N LYS A 33 -8.69 16.93 10.27
CA LYS A 33 -8.78 16.44 11.66
C LYS A 33 -8.08 15.10 11.89
N PHE A 34 -7.80 14.36 10.83
CA PHE A 34 -7.04 13.10 10.89
C PHE A 34 -5.55 13.28 10.56
N PHE A 35 -5.11 14.48 10.18
CA PHE A 35 -3.68 14.73 9.94
C PHE A 35 -2.88 14.50 11.21
N TRP A 36 -1.79 13.74 11.10
CA TRP A 36 -0.91 13.48 12.23
C TRP A 36 0.22 14.53 12.29
N ARG A 37 0.27 15.32 13.36
CA ARG A 37 1.16 16.48 13.48
C ARG A 37 2.44 16.20 14.28
N GLY A 38 2.87 14.93 14.38
CA GLY A 38 4.17 14.58 14.97
C GLY A 38 4.28 14.66 16.49
N LYS A 39 3.17 14.86 17.22
CA LYS A 39 3.18 14.94 18.68
C LYS A 39 3.67 13.62 19.29
N GLY A 40 4.66 13.70 20.20
CA GLY A 40 5.22 12.54 20.90
C GLY A 40 6.27 11.74 20.09
N ALA A 41 6.52 12.08 18.82
CA ALA A 41 7.51 11.38 18.02
C ALA A 41 8.94 11.56 18.59
N LYS A 42 9.68 10.44 18.64
CA LYS A 42 11.11 10.43 18.92
C LYS A 42 11.83 9.93 17.66
N PRO A 43 12.44 10.82 16.86
CA PRO A 43 13.14 10.41 15.65
C PRO A 43 14.27 9.41 15.93
N LEU A 44 14.45 8.49 15.02
CA LEU A 44 15.53 7.52 15.03
C LEU A 44 16.28 7.55 13.69
N THR A 45 17.43 6.88 13.65
CA THR A 45 18.17 6.67 12.39
C THR A 45 17.89 5.24 11.89
N TYR A 46 17.55 5.11 10.62
CA TYR A 46 17.35 3.84 9.94
C TYR A 46 18.04 3.86 8.58
N CYS A 47 18.93 2.90 8.33
CA CYS A 47 19.76 2.87 7.12
C CYS A 47 20.51 4.19 6.85
N GLY A 48 20.98 4.87 7.90
CA GLY A 48 21.67 6.16 7.81
C GLY A 48 20.76 7.39 7.63
N GLU A 49 19.44 7.22 7.54
CA GLU A 49 18.49 8.31 7.32
C GLU A 49 17.63 8.60 8.56
N LYS A 50 17.24 9.87 8.74
CA LYS A 50 16.33 10.26 9.84
C LYS A 50 14.92 9.75 9.56
N LEU A 51 14.30 9.16 10.58
CA LEU A 51 12.95 8.60 10.52
C LEU A 51 12.16 9.06 11.75
N ALA A 52 11.13 9.86 11.54
CA ALA A 52 10.33 10.41 12.64
C ALA A 52 9.49 9.35 13.35
N LEU A 53 8.95 8.38 12.60
CA LEU A 53 8.22 7.22 13.12
C LEU A 53 8.60 5.96 12.32
N PRO A 54 8.92 4.85 13.00
CA PRO A 54 9.19 3.57 12.32
C PRO A 54 7.89 2.85 11.93
N LEU A 55 6.99 3.55 11.26
CA LEU A 55 5.66 3.08 10.87
C LEU A 55 5.30 3.53 9.47
N GLY A 56 4.65 2.66 8.69
CA GLY A 56 4.05 3.04 7.42
C GLY A 56 3.39 1.89 6.68
N PRO A 57 2.98 2.08 5.42
CA PRO A 57 2.44 1.02 4.60
C PRO A 57 3.55 0.09 4.12
N ALA A 58 3.27 -1.22 4.08
CA ALA A 58 4.11 -2.20 3.41
C ALA A 58 3.87 -2.17 1.89
N ALA A 59 4.75 -2.79 1.12
CA ALA A 59 4.60 -2.97 -0.33
C ALA A 59 3.27 -3.69 -0.63
N GLY A 60 2.30 -2.93 -1.07
CA GLY A 60 0.93 -3.38 -1.27
C GLY A 60 0.11 -2.34 -2.05
N PRO A 61 -1.20 -2.53 -2.17
CA PRO A 61 -2.03 -1.62 -2.98
C PRO A 61 -2.01 -0.16 -2.48
N HIS A 62 -1.64 0.08 -1.22
CA HIS A 62 -1.55 1.42 -0.63
C HIS A 62 -0.25 2.17 -0.96
N THR A 63 0.65 1.62 -1.78
CA THR A 63 1.95 2.24 -2.11
C THR A 63 2.28 2.19 -3.59
N GLN A 64 1.28 2.04 -4.45
CA GLN A 64 1.52 1.94 -5.90
C GLN A 64 1.23 3.25 -6.67
N LEU A 65 0.41 4.15 -6.14
CA LEU A 65 0.11 5.44 -6.75
C LEU A 65 0.57 6.61 -5.87
N ALA A 66 0.90 7.74 -6.48
CA ALA A 66 1.41 8.93 -5.79
C ALA A 66 0.46 9.45 -4.71
N GLN A 67 -0.85 9.50 -4.98
CA GLN A 67 -1.86 9.91 -4.01
C GLN A 67 -1.98 8.95 -2.83
N ASN A 68 -1.65 7.67 -3.02
CA ASN A 68 -1.66 6.69 -1.93
C ASN A 68 -0.58 7.01 -0.90
N LEU A 69 0.62 7.35 -1.38
CA LEU A 69 1.76 7.73 -0.54
C LEU A 69 1.47 9.04 0.22
N ALA A 70 0.90 10.03 -0.47
CA ALA A 70 0.48 11.29 0.13
C ALA A 70 -0.60 11.08 1.20
N ALA A 71 -1.65 10.29 0.91
CA ALA A 71 -2.71 9.97 1.87
C ALA A 71 -2.16 9.28 3.13
N ALA A 72 -1.26 8.30 2.96
CA ALA A 72 -0.62 7.63 4.08
C ALA A 72 0.27 8.59 4.91
N TYR A 73 1.00 9.51 4.26
CA TYR A 73 1.82 10.51 4.94
C TYR A 73 0.99 11.43 5.85
N LEU A 74 -0.14 11.92 5.35
CA LEU A 74 -1.04 12.82 6.09
C LEU A 74 -1.48 12.23 7.43
N VAL A 75 -1.70 10.94 7.49
CA VAL A 75 -2.21 10.23 8.68
C VAL A 75 -1.13 9.56 9.53
N GLY A 76 0.17 9.85 9.27
CA GLY A 76 1.26 9.51 10.19
C GLY A 76 2.31 8.54 9.69
N SER A 77 2.19 8.02 8.46
CA SER A 77 3.27 7.21 7.89
C SER A 77 4.54 8.03 7.70
N ARG A 78 5.69 7.43 8.04
CA ARG A 78 7.01 8.03 7.79
C ARG A 78 7.97 7.04 7.15
N PHE A 79 7.67 5.76 7.15
CA PHE A 79 8.41 4.74 6.42
C PHE A 79 7.48 4.14 5.34
N PHE A 80 7.87 4.21 4.08
CA PHE A 80 7.07 3.76 2.95
C PHE A 80 7.80 2.65 2.21
N GLU A 81 7.29 1.45 2.26
CA GLU A 81 7.76 0.39 1.38
C GLU A 81 6.94 0.45 0.09
N LEU A 82 7.61 0.88 -0.98
CA LEU A 82 6.98 1.05 -2.29
C LEU A 82 6.51 -0.30 -2.84
N LYS A 83 5.43 -0.30 -3.59
CA LYS A 83 4.89 -1.53 -4.19
C LYS A 83 5.96 -2.21 -5.03
N THR A 84 6.06 -3.53 -4.89
CA THR A 84 7.10 -4.34 -5.54
C THR A 84 7.08 -4.18 -7.06
N VAL A 85 8.22 -3.83 -7.63
CA VAL A 85 8.47 -3.77 -9.07
C VAL A 85 9.14 -5.07 -9.52
N GLN A 86 8.80 -5.54 -10.71
CA GLN A 86 9.35 -6.74 -11.32
C GLN A 86 9.49 -6.54 -12.85
N VAL A 87 10.11 -7.48 -13.54
CA VAL A 87 10.50 -7.32 -14.95
C VAL A 87 9.34 -7.33 -15.94
N LEU A 88 8.22 -7.97 -15.60
CA LEU A 88 7.04 -8.04 -16.46
C LEU A 88 6.28 -6.72 -16.39
N ASP A 89 5.89 -6.17 -17.53
CA ASP A 89 4.99 -5.01 -17.57
C ASP A 89 3.54 -5.47 -17.54
N SER A 90 2.69 -4.66 -16.85
CA SER A 90 1.25 -4.86 -16.88
C SER A 90 0.84 -6.27 -16.45
N LEU A 91 1.18 -6.62 -15.22
CA LEU A 91 0.80 -7.91 -14.66
C LEU A 91 -0.73 -8.10 -14.69
N GLU A 92 -1.18 -9.12 -15.41
CA GLU A 92 -2.59 -9.47 -15.51
C GLU A 92 -2.89 -10.72 -14.68
N PHE A 93 -3.99 -10.68 -13.94
CA PHE A 93 -4.51 -11.81 -13.17
C PHE A 93 -6.02 -11.67 -12.99
N PRO A 94 -6.72 -12.78 -12.73
CA PRO A 94 -8.17 -12.74 -12.56
C PRO A 94 -8.63 -11.80 -11.44
N LYS A 95 -9.72 -11.08 -11.68
CA LYS A 95 -10.35 -10.15 -10.73
C LYS A 95 -11.66 -10.72 -10.18
N PRO A 96 -12.05 -10.39 -8.94
CA PRO A 96 -11.34 -9.57 -7.96
C PRO A 96 -10.10 -10.26 -7.38
N CYS A 97 -9.13 -9.49 -6.88
CA CYS A 97 -7.84 -10.03 -6.41
C CYS A 97 -7.59 -9.84 -4.90
N ILE A 98 -8.49 -9.22 -4.17
CA ILE A 98 -8.39 -9.01 -2.71
C ILE A 98 -9.69 -9.41 -2.02
N ASN A 99 -9.57 -10.21 -0.95
CA ASN A 99 -10.63 -10.49 0.00
C ASN A 99 -10.08 -10.27 1.42
N ALA A 100 -10.52 -9.20 2.09
CA ALA A 100 -10.03 -8.77 3.41
C ALA A 100 -11.10 -8.79 4.50
N GLU A 101 -12.14 -9.62 4.38
CA GLU A 101 -13.29 -9.65 5.30
C GLU A 101 -12.86 -9.92 6.75
N ASP A 102 -12.21 -11.04 7.04
CA ASP A 102 -11.70 -11.41 8.37
C ASP A 102 -10.18 -11.56 8.34
N GLU A 103 -9.66 -12.69 7.88
CA GLU A 103 -8.32 -12.81 7.36
C GLU A 103 -8.20 -12.03 6.04
N CYS A 104 -7.02 -11.87 5.50
CA CYS A 104 -6.84 -11.19 4.22
C CYS A 104 -6.18 -12.15 3.23
N TYR A 105 -6.79 -12.27 2.06
CA TYR A 105 -6.26 -13.01 0.92
C TYR A 105 -6.03 -12.07 -0.26
N ASN A 106 -5.00 -12.33 -1.04
CA ASN A 106 -4.76 -11.63 -2.30
C ASN A 106 -4.11 -12.58 -3.32
N THR A 107 -4.27 -12.24 -4.61
CA THR A 107 -3.56 -12.88 -5.72
C THR A 107 -2.55 -11.94 -6.38
N GLU A 108 -2.57 -10.67 -6.01
CA GLU A 108 -1.69 -9.61 -6.51
C GLU A 108 -0.36 -9.62 -5.75
N TRP A 109 0.76 -9.92 -6.43
CA TRP A 109 2.08 -10.05 -5.81
C TRP A 109 3.05 -8.92 -6.16
N SER A 110 2.80 -8.15 -7.22
CA SER A 110 3.59 -7.00 -7.64
C SER A 110 2.68 -5.84 -8.07
N THR A 111 3.26 -4.71 -8.51
CA THR A 111 2.49 -3.65 -9.15
C THR A 111 1.91 -4.11 -10.49
N GLU A 112 0.71 -3.63 -10.82
CA GLU A 112 0.08 -3.80 -12.13
C GLU A 112 0.54 -2.74 -13.13
N LEU A 113 1.23 -1.70 -12.66
CA LEU A 113 1.84 -0.69 -13.51
C LEU A 113 3.06 -1.27 -14.23
N SER A 114 3.38 -0.71 -15.39
CA SER A 114 4.70 -0.95 -15.98
C SER A 114 5.80 -0.44 -15.06
N VAL A 115 7.03 -0.93 -15.25
CA VAL A 115 8.19 -0.48 -14.44
C VAL A 115 8.37 1.04 -14.54
N GLU A 116 8.23 1.59 -15.75
CA GLU A 116 8.36 3.03 -15.99
C GLU A 116 7.26 3.83 -15.31
N ALA A 117 5.99 3.39 -15.43
CA ALA A 117 4.87 4.06 -14.79
C ALA A 117 4.95 3.99 -13.26
N ALA A 118 5.38 2.86 -12.68
CA ALA A 118 5.60 2.74 -11.25
C ALA A 118 6.70 3.69 -10.77
N PHE A 119 7.79 3.81 -11.53
CA PHE A 119 8.87 4.74 -11.23
C PHE A 119 8.37 6.20 -11.20
N ASP A 120 7.59 6.60 -12.20
CA ASP A 120 7.01 7.94 -12.26
C ASP A 120 6.06 8.22 -11.09
N GLU A 121 5.24 7.24 -10.70
CA GLU A 121 4.36 7.37 -9.53
C GLU A 121 5.15 7.57 -8.22
N TYR A 122 6.27 6.89 -8.06
CA TYR A 122 7.10 7.03 -6.86
C TYR A 122 7.82 8.38 -6.81
N ILE A 123 8.26 8.91 -7.95
CA ILE A 123 8.80 10.27 -8.05
C ILE A 123 7.72 11.30 -7.70
N LYS A 124 6.54 11.21 -8.30
CA LYS A 124 5.42 12.11 -7.98
C LYS A 124 5.03 12.03 -6.49
N GLY A 125 4.96 10.82 -5.94
CA GLY A 125 4.73 10.60 -4.51
C GLY A 125 5.80 11.24 -3.62
N TRP A 126 7.07 11.18 -4.03
CA TRP A 126 8.17 11.84 -3.34
C TRP A 126 7.96 13.35 -3.25
N PHE A 127 7.64 14.00 -4.37
CA PHE A 127 7.37 15.43 -4.41
C PHE A 127 6.13 15.82 -3.59
N LEU A 128 5.03 15.04 -3.68
CA LEU A 128 3.84 15.28 -2.87
C LEU A 128 4.14 15.20 -1.37
N VAL A 129 4.89 14.20 -0.93
CA VAL A 129 5.24 14.07 0.49
C VAL A 129 6.15 15.20 0.96
N HIS A 130 7.09 15.65 0.12
CA HIS A 130 7.91 16.83 0.41
C HIS A 130 7.05 18.10 0.53
N LEU A 131 6.15 18.35 -0.43
CA LEU A 131 5.20 19.46 -0.40
C LEU A 131 4.38 19.46 0.90
N LEU A 132 3.72 18.33 1.20
CA LEU A 132 2.87 18.21 2.39
C LEU A 132 3.68 18.38 3.68
N SER A 133 4.91 17.84 3.72
CA SER A 133 5.82 17.98 4.85
C SER A 133 6.15 19.44 5.15
N LYS A 134 6.48 20.22 4.12
CA LYS A 134 6.84 21.62 4.23
C LYS A 134 5.63 22.52 4.44
N GLU A 135 4.61 22.39 3.56
CA GLU A 135 3.48 23.30 3.51
C GLU A 135 2.52 23.13 4.71
N LEU A 136 2.19 21.89 5.07
CA LEU A 136 1.18 21.63 6.10
C LEU A 136 1.76 21.41 7.50
N PHE A 137 2.95 20.81 7.57
CA PHE A 137 3.55 20.43 8.85
C PHE A 137 4.77 21.24 9.22
N GLN A 138 5.25 22.11 8.32
CA GLN A 138 6.39 23.03 8.50
C GLN A 138 7.67 22.31 9.01
N ILE A 139 7.85 21.06 8.53
CA ILE A 139 9.01 20.24 8.90
C ILE A 139 10.24 20.81 8.18
N LYS A 140 11.28 21.14 8.94
CA LYS A 140 12.51 21.77 8.43
C LYS A 140 13.43 20.76 7.73
N GLU A 141 13.53 19.55 8.27
CA GLU A 141 14.41 18.51 7.75
C GLU A 141 13.60 17.25 7.43
N ARG A 142 13.91 16.61 6.31
CA ARG A 142 13.28 15.35 5.92
C ARG A 142 13.43 14.31 7.03
N SER A 143 12.32 13.68 7.40
CA SER A 143 12.26 12.66 8.44
C SER A 143 11.32 11.51 8.07
N PHE A 144 11.25 11.22 6.78
CA PHE A 144 10.55 10.07 6.20
C PHE A 144 11.47 9.34 5.22
N ILE A 145 11.22 8.06 5.00
CA ILE A 145 12.03 7.19 4.16
C ILE A 145 11.13 6.49 3.14
N PHE A 146 11.54 6.52 1.87
CA PHE A 146 11.05 5.63 0.83
C PHE A 146 12.02 4.46 0.70
N ASN A 147 11.49 3.24 0.77
CA ASN A 147 12.23 2.00 0.64
C ASN A 147 11.75 1.27 -0.61
N MET A 148 12.64 1.03 -1.56
CA MET A 148 12.31 0.27 -2.76
C MET A 148 11.87 -1.15 -2.41
N SER A 149 11.05 -1.76 -3.26
CA SER A 149 10.79 -3.20 -3.25
C SER A 149 10.89 -3.74 -4.66
N VAL A 150 11.71 -4.78 -4.85
CA VAL A 150 11.82 -5.52 -6.10
C VAL A 150 11.61 -7.00 -5.86
N GLY A 151 11.12 -7.70 -6.88
CA GLY A 151 10.90 -9.13 -6.77
C GLY A 151 10.91 -9.78 -8.15
N TYR A 152 11.75 -10.77 -8.36
CA TYR A 152 11.84 -11.71 -9.48
C TYR A 152 13.07 -12.60 -9.27
N ASP A 153 13.47 -13.37 -10.31
CA ASP A 153 14.75 -14.07 -10.36
C ASP A 153 15.93 -13.10 -10.58
N LEU A 154 17.14 -13.60 -10.45
CA LEU A 154 18.37 -12.80 -10.60
C LEU A 154 18.49 -12.16 -12.00
N ALA A 155 18.10 -12.89 -13.04
CA ALA A 155 18.18 -12.40 -14.43
C ALA A 155 17.21 -11.23 -14.65
N GLY A 156 15.98 -11.34 -14.14
CA GLY A 156 14.97 -10.29 -14.20
C GLY A 156 15.37 -9.03 -13.43
N ILE A 157 15.92 -9.20 -12.21
CA ILE A 157 16.39 -8.07 -11.39
C ILE A 157 17.60 -7.38 -12.03
N ARG A 158 18.48 -8.13 -12.72
CA ARG A 158 19.60 -7.58 -13.48
C ARG A 158 19.22 -7.07 -14.89
N SER A 159 17.98 -7.27 -15.31
CA SER A 159 17.54 -6.79 -16.61
C SER A 159 17.74 -5.27 -16.73
N PRO A 160 18.05 -4.74 -17.94
CA PRO A 160 18.25 -3.30 -18.14
C PRO A 160 17.06 -2.45 -17.67
N LYS A 161 15.85 -3.00 -17.69
CA LYS A 161 14.62 -2.34 -17.24
C LYS A 161 14.61 -2.15 -15.73
N VAL A 162 14.77 -3.22 -14.96
CA VAL A 162 14.77 -3.16 -13.48
C VAL A 162 16.04 -2.47 -12.97
N ASP A 163 17.15 -2.66 -13.64
CA ASP A 163 18.40 -1.98 -13.30
C ASP A 163 18.27 -0.44 -13.43
N ARG A 164 17.69 0.06 -14.52
CA ARG A 164 17.40 1.51 -14.67
C ARG A 164 16.46 2.03 -13.59
N TYR A 165 15.47 1.25 -13.21
CA TYR A 165 14.58 1.61 -12.09
C TYR A 165 15.37 1.74 -10.78
N ILE A 166 16.20 0.75 -10.43
CA ILE A 166 17.02 0.76 -9.21
C ILE A 166 17.96 1.97 -9.20
N GLU A 167 18.72 2.19 -10.26
CA GLU A 167 19.65 3.32 -10.36
C GLU A 167 18.92 4.67 -10.36
N GLY A 168 17.78 4.74 -11.04
CA GLY A 168 16.95 5.95 -11.07
C GLY A 168 16.34 6.28 -9.69
N MET A 169 15.93 5.31 -8.91
CA MET A 169 15.47 5.55 -7.54
C MET A 169 16.60 5.97 -6.59
N LYS A 170 17.84 5.60 -6.89
CA LYS A 170 19.02 6.12 -6.20
C LYS A 170 19.34 7.56 -6.61
N ASN A 171 19.06 7.91 -7.87
CA ASN A 171 19.21 9.27 -8.38
C ASN A 171 18.26 9.51 -9.57
N ALA A 172 17.14 10.17 -9.30
CA ALA A 172 16.09 10.43 -10.27
C ALA A 172 16.32 11.69 -11.14
N SER A 173 17.48 12.36 -11.05
CA SER A 173 17.73 13.65 -11.71
C SER A 173 17.65 13.61 -13.24
N SER A 174 17.88 12.45 -13.84
CA SER A 174 17.81 12.24 -15.30
C SER A 174 16.41 11.83 -15.81
N ARG A 175 15.45 11.67 -14.91
CA ARG A 175 14.08 11.30 -15.28
C ARG A 175 13.26 12.56 -15.53
N ASP A 176 12.59 12.65 -16.69
CA ASP A 176 11.83 13.84 -17.10
C ASP A 176 10.78 14.23 -16.04
N VAL A 177 10.05 13.26 -15.49
CA VAL A 177 9.05 13.47 -14.41
C VAL A 177 9.64 14.19 -13.19
N PHE A 178 10.93 14.02 -12.89
CA PHE A 178 11.55 14.74 -11.78
C PHE A 178 11.62 16.25 -12.06
N GLY A 179 11.96 16.62 -13.29
CA GLY A 179 11.94 18.02 -13.74
C GLY A 179 10.52 18.58 -13.82
N GLU A 180 9.58 17.81 -14.39
CA GLU A 180 8.15 18.15 -14.47
C GLU A 180 7.57 18.42 -13.07
N CYS A 181 7.87 17.59 -12.09
CA CYS A 181 7.42 17.80 -10.71
C CYS A 181 7.95 19.10 -10.10
N LYS A 182 9.22 19.47 -10.34
CA LYS A 182 9.76 20.75 -9.89
C LYS A 182 9.05 21.93 -10.54
N GLU A 183 8.85 21.87 -11.85
CA GLU A 183 8.19 22.93 -12.59
C GLU A 183 6.72 23.08 -12.18
N ALA A 184 6.01 21.97 -12.04
CA ALA A 184 4.62 21.99 -11.56
C ALA A 184 4.49 22.62 -10.17
N LEU A 185 5.47 22.37 -9.26
CA LEU A 185 5.50 23.06 -7.96
C LEU A 185 5.76 24.55 -8.09
N ARG A 186 6.71 24.99 -8.96
CA ARG A 186 6.95 26.42 -9.23
C ARG A 186 5.73 27.14 -9.73
N LEU A 187 4.99 26.53 -10.66
CA LEU A 187 3.73 27.10 -11.18
C LEU A 187 2.64 27.25 -10.11
N ASN A 188 2.77 26.52 -8.99
CA ASN A 188 1.82 26.58 -7.87
C ASN A 188 2.34 27.38 -6.65
N LEU A 189 3.49 28.05 -6.72
CA LEU A 189 4.09 28.78 -5.58
C LEU A 189 3.14 29.81 -4.97
N LEU A 190 2.32 30.51 -5.79
CA LEU A 190 1.32 31.46 -5.30
C LEU A 190 0.22 30.84 -4.42
N ARG A 191 0.09 29.51 -4.45
CA ARG A 191 -0.85 28.74 -3.61
C ARG A 191 -0.20 28.23 -2.33
N CYS A 192 1.11 28.42 -2.16
CA CYS A 192 1.90 27.97 -1.02
C CYS A 192 2.16 29.11 -0.04
N ASN A 193 2.23 28.80 1.26
CA ASN A 193 2.60 29.72 2.32
C ASN A 193 3.99 29.46 2.88
N HIS A 194 4.49 28.23 2.75
CA HIS A 194 5.74 27.77 3.38
C HIS A 194 6.74 27.17 2.40
N VAL A 195 6.32 26.89 1.18
CA VAL A 195 7.18 26.40 0.09
C VAL A 195 7.65 27.60 -0.75
N ASP A 196 8.94 27.62 -1.05
CA ASP A 196 9.60 28.61 -1.92
C ASP A 196 10.49 27.90 -2.96
N GLU A 197 11.09 28.66 -3.88
CA GLU A 197 11.97 28.11 -4.93
C GLU A 197 13.18 27.38 -4.33
N GLY A 198 13.78 27.95 -3.28
CA GLY A 198 14.93 27.34 -2.61
C GLY A 198 14.57 25.97 -2.02
N PHE A 199 13.37 25.81 -1.47
CA PHE A 199 12.90 24.51 -1.01
C PHE A 199 12.71 23.55 -2.18
N ILE A 200 12.09 23.98 -3.28
CA ILE A 200 11.89 23.12 -4.47
C ILE A 200 13.24 22.63 -5.00
N ASP A 201 14.23 23.53 -5.07
CA ASP A 201 15.56 23.17 -5.55
C ASP A 201 16.29 22.20 -4.61
N SER A 202 16.02 22.30 -3.30
CA SER A 202 16.59 21.42 -2.28
C SER A 202 16.03 20.01 -2.26
N ILE A 203 14.91 19.72 -2.98
CA ILE A 203 14.35 18.37 -3.06
C ILE A 203 15.36 17.45 -3.75
N SER A 204 15.88 16.50 -2.96
CA SER A 204 16.93 15.58 -3.40
C SER A 204 16.43 14.61 -4.46
N PRO A 205 17.20 14.37 -5.54
CA PRO A 205 16.90 13.29 -6.48
C PRO A 205 17.23 11.89 -5.93
N ALA A 206 17.93 11.80 -4.81
CA ALA A 206 18.19 10.52 -4.11
C ALA A 206 16.94 10.13 -3.31
N ILE A 207 16.07 9.31 -3.92
CA ILE A 207 14.78 8.92 -3.35
C ILE A 207 14.94 7.76 -2.38
N CYS A 208 15.69 6.72 -2.74
CA CYS A 208 15.88 5.52 -1.93
C CYS A 208 17.36 5.19 -1.71
N SER A 209 17.73 4.90 -0.46
CA SER A 209 19.03 4.35 -0.06
C SER A 209 18.95 2.89 0.36
N SER A 210 17.73 2.32 0.39
CA SER A 210 17.46 0.96 0.84
C SER A 210 16.44 0.25 -0.04
N ILE A 211 16.48 -1.09 -0.01
CA ILE A 211 15.66 -1.95 -0.84
C ILE A 211 15.22 -3.21 -0.09
N ALA A 212 13.96 -3.62 -0.31
CA ALA A 212 13.44 -4.91 0.12
C ALA A 212 13.35 -5.86 -1.08
N LEU A 213 13.98 -7.03 -0.96
CA LEU A 213 13.87 -8.12 -1.93
C LEU A 213 12.68 -9.01 -1.56
N SER A 214 11.77 -9.23 -2.50
CA SER A 214 10.70 -10.22 -2.41
C SER A 214 10.96 -11.30 -3.43
N THR A 215 11.48 -12.45 -3.01
CA THR A 215 11.69 -13.59 -3.91
C THR A 215 10.38 -14.31 -4.21
N MET A 216 10.31 -14.99 -5.33
CA MET A 216 9.22 -15.91 -5.63
C MET A 216 9.26 -17.09 -4.66
N HIS A 217 8.10 -17.68 -4.37
CA HIS A 217 8.04 -18.95 -3.65
C HIS A 217 8.79 -20.02 -4.44
N GLY A 218 9.64 -20.80 -3.75
CA GLY A 218 10.49 -21.79 -4.38
C GLY A 218 11.81 -21.25 -4.98
N CYS A 219 12.14 -19.98 -4.76
CA CYS A 219 13.44 -19.42 -5.17
C CYS A 219 14.57 -20.12 -4.38
N PRO A 220 15.59 -20.70 -5.05
CA PRO A 220 16.70 -21.39 -4.37
C PRO A 220 17.46 -20.45 -3.43
N PRO A 221 17.98 -20.97 -2.28
CA PRO A 221 18.78 -20.18 -1.33
C PRO A 221 19.96 -19.47 -1.98
N SER A 222 20.67 -20.16 -2.87
CA SER A 222 21.83 -19.64 -3.61
C SER A 222 21.47 -18.48 -4.53
N GLU A 223 20.30 -18.52 -5.14
CA GLU A 223 19.81 -17.44 -6.00
C GLU A 223 19.38 -16.23 -5.15
N THR A 224 18.65 -16.44 -4.06
CA THR A 224 18.30 -15.40 -3.10
C THR A 224 19.55 -14.69 -2.56
N GLU A 225 20.59 -15.46 -2.19
CA GLU A 225 21.88 -14.92 -1.73
C GLU A 225 22.56 -14.11 -2.86
N ALA A 226 22.57 -14.62 -4.10
CA ALA A 226 23.17 -13.94 -5.24
C ALA A 226 22.46 -12.61 -5.55
N ILE A 227 21.14 -12.55 -5.47
CA ILE A 227 20.38 -11.31 -5.62
C ILE A 227 20.73 -10.31 -4.51
N CYS A 228 20.72 -10.75 -3.24
CA CYS A 228 21.10 -9.88 -2.13
C CYS A 228 22.54 -9.37 -2.24
N ARG A 229 23.47 -10.20 -2.69
CA ARG A 229 24.86 -9.82 -2.96
C ARG A 229 24.93 -8.73 -4.04
N TYR A 230 24.22 -8.89 -5.14
CA TYR A 230 24.13 -7.89 -6.21
C TYR A 230 23.60 -6.55 -5.66
N LEU A 231 22.54 -6.55 -4.87
CA LEU A 231 21.97 -5.33 -4.30
C LEU A 231 22.90 -4.65 -3.28
N LEU A 232 23.59 -5.44 -2.45
CA LEU A 232 24.53 -4.92 -1.44
C LEU A 232 25.81 -4.38 -2.05
N ILE A 233 26.43 -5.11 -2.96
CA ILE A 233 27.79 -4.82 -3.48
C ILE A 233 27.74 -4.00 -4.76
N ASP A 234 27.04 -4.49 -5.79
CA ASP A 234 27.02 -3.83 -7.10
C ASP A 234 26.13 -2.56 -7.04
N LYS A 235 24.98 -2.64 -6.43
CA LYS A 235 24.04 -1.50 -6.28
C LYS A 235 24.31 -0.63 -5.06
N LYS A 236 25.09 -1.10 -4.10
CA LYS A 236 25.47 -0.38 -2.87
C LYS A 236 24.25 0.10 -2.07
N LEU A 237 23.22 -0.74 -1.95
CA LEU A 237 21.99 -0.46 -1.22
C LEU A 237 21.94 -1.22 0.11
N ASN A 238 21.40 -0.57 1.14
CA ASN A 238 21.00 -1.27 2.34
C ASN A 238 19.87 -2.23 1.97
N THR A 239 20.02 -3.52 2.26
CA THR A 239 19.17 -4.57 1.70
C THR A 239 18.45 -5.36 2.77
N GLN A 240 17.16 -5.59 2.56
CA GLN A 240 16.36 -6.50 3.37
C GLN A 240 15.79 -7.60 2.50
N VAL A 241 15.87 -8.85 2.95
CA VAL A 241 15.17 -9.96 2.29
C VAL A 241 13.88 -10.28 3.03
N LYS A 242 12.76 -10.38 2.29
CA LYS A 242 11.49 -10.86 2.84
C LYS A 242 11.56 -12.36 3.00
N LEU A 243 11.25 -12.85 4.21
CA LEU A 243 11.21 -14.28 4.50
C LEU A 243 9.77 -14.76 4.66
N ASN A 244 9.56 -16.02 4.27
CA ASN A 244 8.24 -16.64 4.28
C ASN A 244 7.95 -17.30 5.64
N PRO A 245 6.69 -17.34 6.10
CA PRO A 245 6.31 -18.08 7.31
C PRO A 245 6.56 -19.59 7.22
N THR A 246 6.75 -20.13 6.01
CA THR A 246 7.10 -21.53 5.74
C THR A 246 8.39 -21.98 6.44
N LEU A 247 9.30 -21.05 6.76
CA LEU A 247 10.50 -21.28 7.57
C LEU A 247 10.22 -21.88 8.97
N LEU A 248 9.00 -21.73 9.48
CA LEU A 248 8.58 -22.37 10.75
C LEU A 248 8.30 -23.88 10.61
N GLY A 249 8.19 -24.38 9.37
CA GLY A 249 7.80 -25.74 9.08
C GLY A 249 6.29 -25.96 9.07
N TYR A 250 5.85 -26.95 8.29
CA TYR A 250 4.43 -27.25 8.07
C TYR A 250 3.64 -27.50 9.35
N ASP A 251 4.18 -28.35 10.24
CA ASP A 251 3.46 -28.78 11.44
C ASP A 251 3.24 -27.62 12.42
N PHE A 252 4.26 -26.77 12.63
CA PHE A 252 4.12 -25.58 13.47
C PHE A 252 3.09 -24.62 12.93
N VAL A 253 3.13 -24.34 11.63
CA VAL A 253 2.19 -23.42 10.97
C VAL A 253 0.77 -23.97 11.05
N ARG A 254 0.57 -25.26 10.78
CA ARG A 254 -0.75 -25.92 10.85
C ARG A 254 -1.34 -25.86 12.26
N LEU A 255 -0.55 -26.30 13.26
CA LEU A 255 -0.95 -26.28 14.67
C LEU A 255 -1.33 -24.87 15.15
N THR A 256 -0.54 -23.87 14.76
CA THR A 256 -0.78 -22.47 15.14
C THR A 256 -2.08 -21.97 14.55
N LEU A 257 -2.31 -22.21 13.24
CA LEU A 257 -3.54 -21.81 12.57
C LEU A 257 -4.77 -22.52 13.13
N ASP A 258 -4.66 -23.83 13.46
CA ASP A 258 -5.75 -24.59 14.07
C ASP A 258 -6.11 -24.04 15.45
N LYS A 259 -5.11 -23.75 16.29
CA LYS A 259 -5.30 -23.15 17.61
C LYS A 259 -6.02 -21.80 17.54
N MET A 260 -5.78 -21.04 16.49
CA MET A 260 -6.42 -19.75 16.25
C MET A 260 -7.78 -19.86 15.53
N GLY A 261 -8.27 -21.08 15.26
CA GLY A 261 -9.55 -21.34 14.62
C GLY A 261 -9.55 -21.28 13.09
N TYR A 262 -8.39 -21.29 12.43
CA TYR A 262 -8.24 -21.23 10.98
C TYR A 262 -8.05 -22.63 10.33
N SER A 263 -8.78 -23.63 10.81
CA SER A 263 -8.70 -25.00 10.28
C SER A 263 -9.13 -25.13 8.81
N GLN A 264 -9.98 -24.20 8.32
CA GLN A 264 -10.41 -24.18 6.92
C GLN A 264 -9.29 -23.80 5.94
N ILE A 265 -8.21 -23.14 6.39
CA ILE A 265 -7.11 -22.76 5.51
C ILE A 265 -6.37 -24.02 5.04
N THR A 266 -6.28 -24.19 3.73
CA THR A 266 -5.61 -25.37 3.15
C THR A 266 -4.17 -25.06 2.81
N LEU A 267 -3.27 -25.63 3.59
CA LEU A 267 -1.83 -25.64 3.34
C LEU A 267 -1.44 -26.85 2.48
N THR A 268 -0.37 -26.74 1.71
CA THR A 268 0.22 -27.85 0.95
C THR A 268 1.63 -28.13 1.44
N LYS A 269 1.97 -29.38 1.67
CA LYS A 269 3.33 -29.76 2.09
C LYS A 269 4.35 -29.46 0.99
N GLU A 270 3.92 -29.52 -0.26
CA GLU A 270 4.73 -29.20 -1.43
C GLU A 270 5.23 -27.75 -1.41
N SER A 271 4.37 -26.78 -1.03
CA SER A 271 4.77 -25.37 -0.91
C SER A 271 5.85 -25.16 0.16
N PHE A 272 5.79 -25.93 1.28
CA PHE A 272 6.80 -25.86 2.34
C PHE A 272 8.11 -26.54 1.92
N ALA A 273 8.03 -27.62 1.15
CA ALA A 273 9.23 -28.34 0.67
C ALA A 273 9.97 -27.56 -0.43
N ALA A 274 9.24 -26.77 -1.23
CA ALA A 274 9.81 -25.96 -2.31
C ALA A 274 10.45 -24.66 -1.82
N ASP A 275 9.99 -24.11 -0.69
CA ASP A 275 10.51 -22.87 -0.12
C ASP A 275 11.84 -23.08 0.61
N LEU A 276 12.54 -21.96 0.86
CA LEU A 276 13.77 -21.88 1.65
C LEU A 276 13.62 -22.59 3.00
N ARG A 277 14.52 -23.48 3.32
CA ARG A 277 14.55 -24.18 4.61
C ARG A 277 15.24 -23.34 5.67
N TYR A 278 14.92 -23.59 6.95
CA TYR A 278 15.44 -22.78 8.05
C TYR A 278 16.96 -22.88 8.21
N ASP A 279 17.53 -24.07 8.11
CA ASP A 279 18.97 -24.30 8.17
C ASP A 279 19.74 -23.58 7.03
N GLU A 280 19.20 -23.62 5.83
CA GLU A 280 19.74 -22.89 4.67
C GLU A 280 19.62 -21.36 4.86
N ALA A 281 18.49 -20.88 5.42
CA ALA A 281 18.29 -19.48 5.73
C ALA A 281 19.31 -18.95 6.74
N LEU A 282 19.68 -19.73 7.76
CA LEU A 282 20.70 -19.35 8.74
C LEU A 282 22.05 -19.08 8.08
N LEU A 283 22.51 -20.00 7.22
CA LEU A 283 23.79 -19.87 6.50
C LEU A 283 23.77 -18.65 5.57
N MET A 284 22.70 -18.48 4.79
CA MET A 284 22.52 -17.34 3.88
C MET A 284 22.54 -16.00 4.65
N ILE A 285 21.80 -15.90 5.75
CA ILE A 285 21.71 -14.67 6.57
C ILE A 285 23.09 -14.34 7.18
N GLU A 286 23.81 -15.34 7.71
CA GLU A 286 25.13 -15.13 8.26
C GLU A 286 26.13 -14.59 7.23
N ASN A 287 26.13 -15.17 6.02
CA ASN A 287 26.96 -14.73 4.90
C ASN A 287 26.63 -13.28 4.51
N LEU A 288 25.35 -12.96 4.40
CA LEU A 288 24.90 -11.62 3.99
C LEU A 288 25.17 -10.55 5.05
N ILE A 289 25.07 -10.87 6.34
CA ILE A 289 25.47 -9.95 7.44
C ILE A 289 26.96 -9.60 7.32
N LYS A 290 27.83 -10.62 7.14
CA LYS A 290 29.28 -10.43 6.99
C LYS A 290 29.60 -9.60 5.74
N LEU A 291 28.94 -9.91 4.63
CA LEU A 291 29.12 -9.22 3.36
C LEU A 291 28.72 -7.74 3.45
N ALA A 292 27.57 -7.45 4.02
CA ALA A 292 27.07 -6.09 4.17
C ALA A 292 28.00 -5.23 5.04
N ALA A 293 28.47 -5.80 6.18
CA ALA A 293 29.41 -5.13 7.07
C ALA A 293 30.72 -4.77 6.37
N GLY A 294 31.28 -5.69 5.56
CA GLY A 294 32.46 -5.46 4.76
C GLY A 294 32.31 -4.36 3.69
N GLY A 295 31.09 -4.18 3.19
CA GLY A 295 30.72 -3.13 2.19
C GLY A 295 30.25 -1.80 2.83
N GLY A 296 30.23 -1.66 4.15
CA GLY A 296 29.70 -0.48 4.84
C GLY A 296 28.19 -0.29 4.62
N ARG A 297 27.45 -1.38 4.46
CA ARG A 297 26.00 -1.41 4.26
C ARG A 297 25.30 -2.17 5.39
N GLU A 298 23.99 -2.02 5.45
CA GLU A 298 23.15 -2.76 6.39
C GLU A 298 22.42 -3.87 5.67
N PHE A 299 22.44 -5.07 6.26
CA PHE A 299 21.58 -6.17 5.86
C PHE A 299 20.60 -6.49 6.98
N GLY A 300 19.39 -6.89 6.61
CA GLY A 300 18.36 -7.33 7.54
C GLY A 300 17.33 -8.23 6.87
N VAL A 301 16.37 -8.67 7.67
CA VAL A 301 15.24 -9.46 7.19
C VAL A 301 13.93 -8.68 7.42
N LYS A 302 13.00 -8.89 6.51
CA LYS A 302 11.63 -8.43 6.66
C LYS A 302 10.72 -9.62 6.93
N LEU A 303 10.04 -9.58 8.05
CA LEU A 303 9.13 -10.62 8.50
C LEU A 303 7.69 -10.12 8.52
N SER A 304 6.79 -10.79 7.84
CA SER A 304 7.00 -11.86 6.91
C SER A 304 6.42 -11.49 5.55
N ASN A 305 6.77 -12.29 4.54
CA ASN A 305 5.98 -12.36 3.32
C ASN A 305 4.63 -13.01 3.63
N THR A 306 3.74 -13.10 2.64
CA THR A 306 2.45 -13.79 2.73
C THR A 306 2.65 -15.32 2.68
N LEU A 307 1.63 -16.07 3.12
CA LEU A 307 1.68 -17.54 3.10
C LEU A 307 0.82 -18.06 1.93
N PRO A 308 1.38 -18.88 1.02
CA PRO A 308 0.60 -19.47 -0.07
C PRO A 308 -0.38 -20.51 0.48
N VAL A 309 -1.64 -20.43 0.03
CA VAL A 309 -2.74 -21.31 0.42
C VAL A 309 -3.63 -21.63 -0.79
N LYS A 310 -4.28 -22.80 -0.79
CA LYS A 310 -5.21 -23.17 -1.87
C LYS A 310 -6.55 -22.47 -1.71
N ILE A 311 -7.14 -22.07 -2.83
CA ILE A 311 -8.53 -21.60 -2.91
C ILE A 311 -9.43 -22.86 -2.91
N LYS A 312 -10.40 -22.91 -1.99
CA LYS A 312 -11.34 -24.06 -1.89
C LYS A 312 -12.80 -23.67 -1.87
N HIS A 313 -13.11 -22.45 -1.47
CA HIS A 313 -14.48 -22.00 -1.28
C HIS A 313 -14.82 -20.80 -2.17
N GLY A 314 -14.01 -20.56 -3.23
CA GLY A 314 -14.21 -19.43 -4.15
C GLY A 314 -13.94 -18.06 -3.50
N GLU A 315 -13.00 -18.01 -2.53
CA GLU A 315 -12.63 -16.78 -1.85
C GLU A 315 -12.09 -15.71 -2.82
N LEU A 316 -11.36 -16.16 -3.84
CA LEU A 316 -10.85 -15.42 -4.98
C LEU A 316 -10.85 -16.33 -6.23
N PRO A 317 -10.76 -15.78 -7.45
CA PRO A 317 -10.55 -16.56 -8.66
C PRO A 317 -9.19 -17.25 -8.67
N GLY A 318 -9.11 -18.45 -9.32
CA GLY A 318 -7.88 -19.21 -9.49
C GLY A 318 -7.77 -20.40 -8.54
N GLU A 319 -6.56 -20.93 -8.39
CA GLU A 319 -6.28 -22.14 -7.59
C GLU A 319 -5.50 -21.83 -6.30
N GLN A 320 -4.73 -20.75 -6.30
CA GLN A 320 -3.87 -20.34 -5.19
C GLN A 320 -4.08 -18.87 -4.86
N MET A 321 -4.02 -18.56 -3.58
CA MET A 321 -4.01 -17.21 -3.04
C MET A 321 -2.98 -17.09 -1.93
N TYR A 322 -2.71 -15.85 -1.52
CA TYR A 322 -1.74 -15.53 -0.48
C TYR A 322 -2.44 -15.03 0.78
N LEU A 323 -2.30 -15.78 1.86
CA LEU A 323 -2.83 -15.43 3.18
C LEU A 323 -1.99 -14.29 3.80
N SER A 324 -2.68 -13.29 4.31
CA SER A 324 -2.13 -12.19 5.09
C SER A 324 -3.07 -11.77 6.23
N GLY A 325 -2.78 -10.65 6.90
CA GLY A 325 -3.60 -10.15 7.99
C GLY A 325 -3.38 -10.87 9.30
N LYS A 326 -4.38 -10.87 10.15
CA LYS A 326 -4.29 -11.30 11.56
C LYS A 326 -3.77 -12.73 11.79
N PRO A 327 -4.03 -13.73 10.90
CA PRO A 327 -3.46 -15.06 11.08
C PRO A 327 -1.93 -15.08 11.02
N LEU A 328 -1.31 -14.16 10.29
CA LEU A 328 0.14 -14.09 10.18
C LEU A 328 0.82 -13.57 11.45
N TYR A 329 0.11 -12.89 12.36
CA TYR A 329 0.74 -12.30 13.54
C TYR A 329 1.49 -13.36 14.37
N ALA A 330 0.81 -14.43 14.77
CA ALA A 330 1.41 -15.47 15.57
C ALA A 330 2.57 -16.17 14.84
N LEU A 331 2.44 -16.39 13.52
CA LEU A 331 3.49 -17.00 12.72
C LEU A 331 4.71 -16.06 12.61
N THR A 332 4.48 -14.82 12.27
CA THR A 332 5.55 -13.84 12.03
C THR A 332 6.35 -13.54 13.30
N ILE A 333 5.67 -13.34 14.43
CA ILE A 333 6.36 -13.02 15.68
C ILE A 333 7.16 -14.22 16.23
N ASN A 334 6.67 -15.45 16.01
CA ASN A 334 7.40 -16.66 16.37
C ASN A 334 8.64 -16.86 15.47
N LEU A 335 8.53 -16.56 14.16
CA LEU A 335 9.69 -16.57 13.27
C LEU A 335 10.71 -15.50 13.69
N ALA A 336 10.26 -14.32 14.08
CA ALA A 336 11.13 -13.27 14.61
C ALA A 336 11.87 -13.71 15.88
N ALA A 337 11.18 -14.38 16.81
CA ALA A 337 11.77 -14.90 18.04
C ALA A 337 12.84 -15.96 17.75
N LYS A 338 12.55 -16.89 16.82
CA LYS A 338 13.45 -17.95 16.41
C LYS A 338 14.74 -17.39 15.77
N LEU A 339 14.63 -16.46 14.83
CA LEU A 339 15.78 -15.82 14.21
C LEU A 339 16.58 -14.94 15.19
N ALA A 340 15.88 -14.24 16.10
CA ALA A 340 16.56 -13.44 17.12
C ALA A 340 17.30 -14.31 18.16
N GLU A 341 16.88 -15.54 18.39
CA GLU A 341 17.60 -16.50 19.21
C GLU A 341 18.94 -16.91 18.60
N ASP A 342 18.97 -17.16 17.28
CA ASP A 342 20.18 -17.56 16.57
C ASP A 342 21.14 -16.38 16.31
N PHE A 343 20.65 -15.20 15.97
CA PHE A 343 21.49 -14.07 15.55
C PHE A 343 21.62 -12.94 16.58
N GLY A 344 20.74 -12.91 17.58
CA GLY A 344 20.70 -11.83 18.57
C GLY A 344 20.53 -10.46 17.92
N HIS A 345 21.27 -9.48 18.41
CA HIS A 345 21.23 -8.10 17.92
C HIS A 345 22.00 -7.86 16.60
N LYS A 346 22.67 -8.88 16.06
CA LYS A 346 23.39 -8.80 14.79
C LYS A 346 22.44 -8.73 13.60
N LEU A 347 21.25 -9.32 13.72
CA LEU A 347 20.24 -9.30 12.67
C LEU A 347 19.27 -8.15 12.90
N LYS A 348 19.10 -7.30 11.90
CA LYS A 348 18.05 -6.29 11.87
C LYS A 348 16.76 -6.92 11.35
N ILE A 349 15.68 -6.75 12.09
CA ILE A 349 14.36 -7.26 11.72
C ILE A 349 13.40 -6.10 11.55
N SER A 350 12.79 -6.00 10.37
CA SER A 350 11.60 -5.19 10.12
C SER A 350 10.36 -6.07 10.10
N TYR A 351 9.19 -5.53 10.41
CA TYR A 351 7.98 -6.32 10.62
C TYR A 351 6.87 -5.97 9.62
N SER A 352 6.23 -6.99 9.09
CA SER A 352 5.02 -6.86 8.26
C SER A 352 4.26 -8.20 8.24
N GLY A 353 3.52 -8.49 9.28
CA GLY A 353 2.76 -9.75 9.37
C GLY A 353 1.63 -9.61 10.38
N GLY A 354 0.47 -9.19 9.93
CA GLY A 354 -0.71 -9.04 10.77
C GLY A 354 -0.61 -7.97 11.86
N ALA A 355 0.28 -6.98 11.69
CA ALA A 355 0.36 -5.84 12.61
C ALA A 355 -0.88 -4.95 12.50
N ASP A 356 -1.44 -4.58 13.65
CA ASP A 356 -2.55 -3.65 13.79
C ASP A 356 -2.51 -2.92 15.15
N HIS A 357 -3.59 -2.22 15.50
CA HIS A 357 -3.67 -1.44 16.74
C HIS A 357 -3.69 -2.28 18.02
N HIS A 358 -3.97 -3.59 17.95
CA HIS A 358 -3.97 -4.48 19.13
C HIS A 358 -2.56 -4.93 19.50
N ASN A 359 -1.70 -5.19 18.52
CA ASN A 359 -0.38 -5.80 18.75
C ASN A 359 0.82 -4.86 18.49
N LEU A 360 0.62 -3.69 17.87
CA LEU A 360 1.71 -2.79 17.47
C LEU A 360 2.61 -2.40 18.65
N ALA A 361 2.03 -2.05 19.80
CA ALA A 361 2.79 -1.70 21.00
C ALA A 361 3.67 -2.88 21.48
N ASN A 362 3.12 -4.10 21.45
CA ASN A 362 3.86 -5.32 21.79
C ASN A 362 5.01 -5.57 20.83
N ILE A 363 4.78 -5.45 19.51
CA ILE A 363 5.82 -5.62 18.50
C ILE A 363 6.96 -4.61 18.72
N LEU A 364 6.63 -3.33 18.86
CA LEU A 364 7.62 -2.25 19.07
C LEU A 364 8.40 -2.44 20.38
N SER A 365 7.74 -2.93 21.46
CA SER A 365 8.39 -3.19 22.75
C SER A 365 9.48 -4.25 22.68
N THR A 366 9.53 -5.06 21.62
CA THR A 366 10.60 -6.05 21.39
C THR A 366 11.85 -5.46 20.73
N GLY A 367 11.81 -4.20 20.31
CA GLY A 367 12.90 -3.55 19.56
C GLY A 367 12.84 -3.76 18.04
N ILE A 368 11.89 -4.54 17.53
CA ILE A 368 11.68 -4.74 16.09
C ILE A 368 11.15 -3.45 15.47
N LYS A 369 11.80 -2.98 14.40
CA LYS A 369 11.43 -1.77 13.64
C LYS A 369 12.17 -1.66 12.30
N PRO A 370 11.58 -1.00 11.27
CA PRO A 370 10.22 -0.42 11.25
C PRO A 370 9.13 -1.48 11.19
N VAL A 371 7.90 -1.07 11.51
CA VAL A 371 6.69 -1.88 11.33
C VAL A 371 5.90 -1.32 10.16
N THR A 372 5.53 -2.18 9.22
CA THR A 372 4.72 -1.79 8.06
C THR A 372 3.43 -2.60 7.98
N VAL A 373 2.37 -2.02 7.44
CA VAL A 373 1.02 -2.58 7.45
C VAL A 373 0.37 -2.52 6.07
N VAL A 374 -0.43 -3.54 5.71
CA VAL A 374 -1.31 -3.55 4.54
C VAL A 374 -2.72 -3.94 4.94
N SER A 375 -2.90 -5.17 5.44
CA SER A 375 -4.21 -5.78 5.64
C SER A 375 -5.13 -4.99 6.56
N THR A 376 -4.57 -4.33 7.57
CA THR A 376 -5.35 -3.44 8.44
C THR A 376 -5.91 -2.23 7.68
N LEU A 377 -5.20 -1.73 6.64
CA LEU A 377 -5.64 -0.58 5.84
C LEU A 377 -6.70 -0.95 4.80
N LEU A 378 -6.87 -2.22 4.48
CA LEU A 378 -7.93 -2.71 3.60
C LEU A 378 -9.29 -2.79 4.32
N LYS A 379 -9.32 -2.66 5.64
CA LYS A 379 -10.52 -2.76 6.48
C LYS A 379 -11.22 -1.39 6.64
N PRO A 380 -12.48 -1.36 7.13
CA PRO A 380 -13.22 -0.12 7.36
C PRO A 380 -12.38 0.96 8.06
N ARG A 381 -12.54 2.21 7.65
CA ARG A 381 -11.72 3.39 7.92
C ARG A 381 -10.41 3.48 7.14
N GLY A 382 -9.95 2.44 6.45
CA GLY A 382 -8.83 2.48 5.52
C GLY A 382 -7.60 3.20 6.06
N TYR A 383 -7.10 4.19 5.32
CA TYR A 383 -5.95 5.01 5.70
C TYR A 383 -6.08 5.68 7.09
N LEU A 384 -7.29 6.01 7.54
CA LEU A 384 -7.49 6.68 8.83
C LEU A 384 -7.04 5.81 10.02
N ARG A 385 -6.90 4.51 9.83
CA ARG A 385 -6.34 3.60 10.84
C ARG A 385 -4.88 3.90 11.16
N LEU A 386 -4.12 4.42 10.18
CA LEU A 386 -2.72 4.81 10.38
C LEU A 386 -2.55 5.88 11.44
N LYS A 387 -3.52 6.80 11.60
CA LYS A 387 -3.43 7.81 12.67
C LYS A 387 -3.35 7.16 14.04
N LYS A 388 -4.22 6.18 14.32
CA LYS A 388 -4.18 5.44 15.59
C LYS A 388 -2.89 4.66 15.77
N LEU A 389 -2.37 4.04 14.70
CA LEU A 389 -1.09 3.35 14.74
C LEU A 389 0.07 4.32 14.98
N ALA A 390 0.04 5.51 14.38
CA ALA A 390 1.05 6.56 14.60
C ALA A 390 1.04 7.07 16.04
N GLU A 391 -0.15 7.26 16.64
CA GLU A 391 -0.30 7.61 18.06
C GLU A 391 0.31 6.54 18.96
N ILE A 392 -0.04 5.26 18.77
CA ILE A 392 0.54 4.13 19.52
C ILE A 392 2.06 4.12 19.37
N THR A 393 2.58 4.29 18.14
CA THR A 393 4.03 4.29 17.89
C THR A 393 4.73 5.44 18.61
N ALA A 394 4.14 6.62 18.62
CA ALA A 394 4.68 7.80 19.32
C ALA A 394 4.63 7.61 20.84
N ASP A 395 3.54 7.11 21.38
CA ASP A 395 3.36 6.88 22.82
C ASP A 395 4.33 5.82 23.35
N THR A 396 4.65 4.81 22.56
CA THR A 396 5.59 3.74 22.92
C THR A 396 7.06 4.08 22.63
N ALA A 397 7.35 5.17 21.91
CA ALA A 397 8.71 5.50 21.46
C ALA A 397 9.75 5.61 22.60
N GLY A 398 9.32 5.97 23.81
CA GLY A 398 10.17 6.01 25.00
C GLY A 398 10.50 4.65 25.61
N LEU A 399 9.71 3.64 25.28
CA LEU A 399 9.80 2.29 25.83
C LEU A 399 10.47 1.31 24.86
N ASN A 400 10.70 1.73 23.61
CA ASN A 400 11.22 0.86 22.56
C ASN A 400 12.74 0.69 22.69
N PRO A 401 13.25 -0.55 22.87
CA PRO A 401 14.68 -0.82 22.93
C PRO A 401 15.38 -0.38 21.63
N SER A 402 16.63 0.04 21.73
CA SER A 402 17.47 0.32 20.54
C SER A 402 17.87 -0.97 19.80
N LYS A 403 17.89 -2.09 20.52
CA LYS A 403 18.20 -3.44 20.03
C LYS A 403 17.04 -4.38 20.35
N ILE A 404 17.02 -5.55 19.70
CA ILE A 404 16.02 -6.58 19.99
C ILE A 404 16.18 -7.07 21.43
N ASP A 405 15.09 -7.02 22.18
CA ASP A 405 14.93 -7.64 23.49
C ASP A 405 14.38 -9.05 23.30
N LEU A 406 15.29 -10.03 23.36
CA LEU A 406 14.95 -11.45 23.12
C LEU A 406 13.98 -12.00 24.17
N ALA A 407 14.11 -11.60 25.44
CA ALA A 407 13.21 -12.09 26.50
C ALA A 407 11.79 -11.58 26.26
N ARG A 408 11.64 -10.30 25.97
CA ARG A 408 10.35 -9.69 25.63
C ARG A 408 9.78 -10.29 24.36
N LEU A 409 10.60 -10.51 23.33
CA LEU A 409 10.17 -11.09 22.06
C LEU A 409 9.65 -12.52 22.24
N LYS A 410 10.34 -13.37 23.01
CA LYS A 410 9.87 -14.72 23.36
C LYS A 410 8.54 -14.70 24.10
N GLN A 411 8.37 -13.79 25.05
CA GLN A 411 7.09 -13.61 25.75
C GLN A 411 5.96 -13.26 24.77
N VAL A 412 6.16 -12.22 23.95
CA VAL A 412 5.16 -11.78 22.96
C VAL A 412 4.83 -12.89 21.96
N ALA A 413 5.82 -13.65 21.52
CA ALA A 413 5.63 -14.78 20.60
C ALA A 413 4.84 -15.94 21.26
N GLY A 414 5.12 -16.24 22.52
CA GLY A 414 4.40 -17.27 23.29
C GLY A 414 2.92 -16.96 23.47
N ASP A 415 2.60 -15.69 23.69
CA ASP A 415 1.22 -15.23 23.94
C ASP A 415 0.40 -15.08 22.65
N ALA A 416 1.06 -14.90 21.48
CA ALA A 416 0.43 -14.47 20.24
C ALA A 416 -0.70 -15.37 19.73
N ALA A 417 -0.54 -16.69 19.80
CA ALA A 417 -1.53 -17.66 19.33
C ALA A 417 -2.70 -17.86 20.31
N ALA A 418 -2.58 -17.39 21.56
CA ALA A 418 -3.63 -17.45 22.55
C ALA A 418 -4.49 -16.18 22.58
N ASP A 419 -4.03 -15.10 21.96
CA ASP A 419 -4.75 -13.82 21.93
C ASP A 419 -5.96 -13.91 20.99
N SER A 420 -7.15 -13.87 21.59
CA SER A 420 -8.44 -14.00 20.90
C SER A 420 -8.73 -12.89 19.87
N ALA A 421 -8.03 -11.74 19.95
CA ALA A 421 -8.15 -10.67 18.96
C ALA A 421 -7.71 -11.12 17.55
N PHE A 422 -6.83 -12.13 17.49
CA PHE A 422 -6.29 -12.68 16.23
C PHE A 422 -6.96 -13.99 15.81
N HIS A 423 -7.88 -14.52 16.59
CA HIS A 423 -8.64 -15.70 16.24
C HIS A 423 -9.65 -15.40 15.12
N LYS A 424 -10.05 -16.47 14.42
CA LYS A 424 -11.04 -16.39 13.36
C LYS A 424 -12.38 -15.89 13.89
N ASN A 425 -12.96 -14.91 13.19
CA ASN A 425 -14.34 -14.49 13.39
C ASN A 425 -15.29 -15.29 12.47
N LYS A 426 -16.58 -15.35 12.81
CA LYS A 426 -17.57 -15.90 11.89
C LYS A 426 -17.71 -14.99 10.69
N LYS A 427 -17.60 -15.57 9.47
CA LYS A 427 -17.94 -14.88 8.23
C LYS A 427 -19.45 -14.91 8.00
N THR A 428 -20.00 -13.80 7.57
CA THR A 428 -21.35 -13.70 7.05
C THR A 428 -21.26 -13.76 5.52
N GLY A 429 -21.10 -14.94 4.95
CA GLY A 429 -21.15 -15.10 3.49
C GLY A 429 -22.50 -14.62 2.97
N ALA A 430 -22.51 -13.59 2.16
CA ALA A 430 -23.72 -13.08 1.52
C ALA A 430 -23.51 -13.05 0.00
N ALA A 431 -24.55 -13.42 -0.75
CA ALA A 431 -24.54 -13.29 -2.21
C ALA A 431 -24.61 -11.81 -2.60
N TYR A 432 -23.90 -11.43 -3.66
CA TYR A 432 -23.98 -10.09 -4.23
C TYR A 432 -25.38 -9.72 -4.66
N LYS A 433 -25.77 -8.46 -4.40
CA LYS A 433 -27.00 -7.83 -4.87
C LYS A 433 -26.65 -6.64 -5.73
N ALA A 434 -27.44 -6.40 -6.77
CA ALA A 434 -27.29 -5.21 -7.60
C ALA A 434 -27.50 -3.93 -6.77
N LEU A 435 -26.57 -2.98 -6.88
CA LEU A 435 -26.70 -1.65 -6.27
C LEU A 435 -27.46 -0.71 -7.21
N PRO A 436 -28.24 0.23 -6.66
CA PRO A 436 -28.71 1.37 -7.44
C PRO A 436 -27.50 2.23 -7.82
N LEU A 437 -27.58 2.88 -8.98
CA LEU A 437 -26.54 3.79 -9.48
C LEU A 437 -26.28 4.93 -8.47
N PHE A 438 -27.35 5.47 -7.90
CA PHE A 438 -27.37 6.54 -6.90
C PHE A 438 -28.03 6.07 -5.59
N ASP A 439 -28.07 6.98 -4.62
CA ASP A 439 -28.84 6.82 -3.38
C ASP A 439 -28.57 5.54 -2.61
N CYS A 440 -27.30 5.20 -2.45
CA CYS A 440 -26.90 4.22 -1.44
C CYS A 440 -27.38 4.65 -0.06
N ARG A 441 -27.24 3.77 0.92
CA ARG A 441 -27.52 4.11 2.34
C ARG A 441 -26.91 5.46 2.71
N ALA A 442 -27.71 6.33 3.34
CA ALA A 442 -27.29 7.65 3.78
C ALA A 442 -26.00 7.59 4.62
N SER A 443 -25.09 8.51 4.34
CA SER A 443 -23.80 8.63 5.05
C SER A 443 -22.88 7.41 4.97
N CYS A 444 -23.17 6.42 4.13
CA CYS A 444 -22.28 5.30 3.90
C CYS A 444 -21.08 5.73 3.04
N ASN A 445 -19.87 5.59 3.58
CA ASN A 445 -18.61 5.87 2.88
C ASN A 445 -17.73 4.63 2.77
N MET A 446 -18.26 3.45 2.98
CA MET A 446 -17.46 2.24 3.10
C MET A 446 -16.57 1.98 1.89
N CYS A 447 -17.11 2.09 0.66
CA CYS A 447 -16.34 1.90 -0.56
C CYS A 447 -15.25 2.98 -0.77
N VAL A 448 -15.45 4.20 -0.24
CA VAL A 448 -14.46 5.27 -0.23
C VAL A 448 -13.35 4.97 0.78
N ASP A 449 -13.72 4.56 2.00
CA ASP A 449 -12.80 4.32 3.11
C ASP A 449 -11.83 3.16 2.80
N VAL A 450 -12.35 2.05 2.28
CA VAL A 450 -11.56 0.82 2.07
C VAL A 450 -10.84 0.77 0.72
N CYS A 451 -11.08 1.74 -0.17
CA CYS A 451 -10.40 1.79 -1.47
C CYS A 451 -8.93 2.17 -1.30
N PRO A 452 -7.97 1.28 -1.60
CA PRO A 452 -6.56 1.59 -1.44
C PRO A 452 -6.10 2.68 -2.41
N ASN A 453 -6.63 2.71 -3.62
CA ASN A 453 -6.22 3.61 -4.69
C ASN A 453 -6.98 4.94 -4.70
N ARG A 454 -7.95 5.14 -3.78
CA ARG A 454 -8.81 6.34 -3.73
C ARG A 454 -9.68 6.51 -4.97
N ALA A 455 -10.02 5.41 -5.65
CA ALA A 455 -10.83 5.39 -6.86
C ALA A 455 -12.32 5.69 -6.61
N ASN A 456 -12.85 5.44 -5.41
CA ASN A 456 -14.20 5.84 -5.04
C ASN A 456 -14.17 7.16 -4.28
N VAL A 457 -14.92 8.14 -4.75
CA VAL A 457 -14.96 9.49 -4.19
C VAL A 457 -16.38 9.85 -3.78
N LYS A 458 -16.53 10.45 -2.61
CA LYS A 458 -17.78 11.02 -2.17
C LYS A 458 -17.95 12.40 -2.79
N ILE A 459 -19.08 12.64 -3.44
CA ILE A 459 -19.53 13.95 -3.87
C ILE A 459 -20.76 14.39 -3.09
N LEU A 460 -20.86 15.68 -2.79
CA LEU A 460 -22.02 16.29 -2.14
C LEU A 460 -22.85 16.99 -3.20
N LEU A 461 -24.10 16.63 -3.30
CA LEU A 461 -25.04 17.13 -4.29
C LEU A 461 -26.45 17.14 -3.71
N THR A 462 -27.00 18.31 -3.48
CA THR A 462 -28.39 18.50 -3.05
C THR A 462 -29.26 18.82 -4.27
N ASP A 463 -30.15 17.91 -4.63
CA ASP A 463 -31.10 18.06 -5.74
C ASP A 463 -32.29 17.11 -5.51
N ASP A 464 -33.49 17.52 -5.88
CA ASP A 464 -34.75 16.77 -5.65
C ASP A 464 -34.79 15.41 -6.37
N LEU A 465 -33.89 15.15 -7.31
CA LEU A 465 -33.75 13.85 -7.97
C LEU A 465 -33.12 12.79 -7.08
N PHE A 466 -32.46 13.18 -5.99
CA PHE A 466 -31.77 12.27 -5.09
C PHE A 466 -32.43 12.23 -3.70
N LYS A 467 -32.42 11.06 -3.09
CA LYS A 467 -32.90 10.87 -1.71
C LYS A 467 -31.88 11.35 -0.68
N HIS A 468 -30.61 11.40 -1.06
CA HIS A 468 -29.49 11.73 -0.18
C HIS A 468 -28.56 12.76 -0.82
N ASP A 469 -28.11 13.72 -0.03
CA ASP A 469 -27.16 14.78 -0.46
C ASP A 469 -25.74 14.25 -0.76
N GLN A 470 -25.54 12.95 -0.67
CA GLN A 470 -24.25 12.32 -0.87
C GLN A 470 -24.36 11.21 -1.91
N GLN A 471 -23.53 11.31 -2.95
CA GLN A 471 -23.41 10.29 -3.99
C GLN A 471 -21.96 9.79 -4.08
N ILE A 472 -21.77 8.61 -4.68
CA ILE A 472 -20.45 8.02 -4.91
C ILE A 472 -20.13 8.13 -6.40
N LEU A 473 -18.98 8.72 -6.70
CA LEU A 473 -18.38 8.73 -8.02
C LEU A 473 -17.21 7.75 -8.04
N HIS A 474 -17.18 6.89 -9.04
CA HIS A 474 -16.06 5.97 -9.30
C HIS A 474 -15.13 6.58 -10.34
N LEU A 475 -13.82 6.57 -10.08
CA LEU A 475 -12.77 7.06 -10.98
C LEU A 475 -12.07 5.84 -11.59
N ASP A 476 -12.42 5.53 -12.83
CA ASP A 476 -12.00 4.34 -13.55
C ASP A 476 -10.49 4.14 -13.55
N GLY A 477 -9.73 5.09 -14.07
CA GLY A 477 -8.27 4.96 -14.21
C GLY A 477 -7.48 4.80 -12.91
N LEU A 478 -8.10 5.01 -11.74
CA LEU A 478 -7.48 4.74 -10.44
C LEU A 478 -7.85 3.36 -9.89
N CYS A 479 -8.82 2.68 -10.49
CA CYS A 479 -9.31 1.39 -10.05
C CYS A 479 -8.51 0.25 -10.71
N ASN A 480 -8.16 -0.75 -9.92
CA ASN A 480 -7.63 -2.02 -10.41
C ASN A 480 -8.58 -3.19 -10.16
N GLU A 481 -9.86 -2.91 -9.95
CA GLU A 481 -10.90 -3.91 -9.72
C GLU A 481 -10.57 -4.95 -8.63
N CYS A 482 -9.83 -4.56 -7.62
CA CYS A 482 -9.38 -5.48 -6.57
C CYS A 482 -10.51 -6.14 -5.78
N GLY A 483 -11.74 -5.59 -5.82
CA GLY A 483 -12.92 -6.13 -5.14
C GLY A 483 -13.05 -5.74 -3.67
N ASN A 484 -12.09 -5.04 -3.08
CA ASN A 484 -12.12 -4.73 -1.64
C ASN A 484 -13.34 -3.88 -1.23
N CYS A 485 -13.79 -2.96 -2.08
CA CYS A 485 -15.00 -2.17 -1.84
C CYS A 485 -16.28 -3.01 -1.85
N ALA A 486 -16.33 -4.09 -2.64
CA ALA A 486 -17.44 -5.04 -2.63
C ALA A 486 -17.45 -5.89 -1.37
N THR A 487 -16.29 -6.36 -0.90
CA THR A 487 -16.14 -7.13 0.35
C THR A 487 -16.77 -6.42 1.54
N PHE A 488 -16.67 -5.09 1.61
CA PHE A 488 -17.17 -4.29 2.73
C PHE A 488 -18.47 -3.53 2.42
N CYS A 489 -19.09 -3.73 1.26
CA CYS A 489 -20.34 -3.05 0.94
C CYS A 489 -21.48 -3.56 1.83
N PRO A 490 -22.12 -2.72 2.67
CA PRO A 490 -23.21 -3.16 3.54
C PRO A 490 -24.48 -3.55 2.77
N GLU A 491 -24.61 -3.10 1.52
CA GLU A 491 -25.68 -3.49 0.61
C GLU A 491 -25.31 -4.73 -0.25
N MET A 492 -24.14 -5.32 0.00
CA MET A 492 -23.64 -6.51 -0.71
C MET A 492 -23.45 -6.32 -2.22
N GLY A 493 -23.19 -5.11 -2.67
CA GLY A 493 -22.98 -4.81 -4.08
C GLY A 493 -21.49 -4.65 -4.44
N ARG A 494 -21.26 -4.33 -5.71
CA ARG A 494 -19.93 -4.13 -6.31
C ARG A 494 -19.73 -2.68 -6.74
N PRO A 495 -19.37 -1.77 -5.81
CA PRO A 495 -19.30 -0.33 -6.11
C PRO A 495 -18.42 0.03 -7.30
N TYR A 496 -17.34 -0.73 -7.55
CA TYR A 496 -16.41 -0.51 -8.66
C TYR A 496 -17.02 -0.82 -10.04
N ILE A 497 -18.17 -1.50 -10.10
CA ILE A 497 -18.92 -1.78 -11.33
C ILE A 497 -20.24 -0.99 -11.38
N GLU A 498 -20.90 -0.84 -10.22
CA GLU A 498 -22.31 -0.44 -10.14
C GLU A 498 -22.53 1.04 -9.80
N LYS A 499 -21.45 1.78 -9.46
CA LYS A 499 -21.54 3.24 -9.22
C LYS A 499 -21.21 4.01 -10.48
N LEU A 500 -21.77 5.23 -10.56
CA LEU A 500 -21.49 6.13 -11.68
C LEU A 500 -19.99 6.30 -11.86
N THR A 501 -19.49 5.97 -13.04
CA THR A 501 -18.07 5.95 -13.36
C THR A 501 -17.67 7.16 -14.20
N TYR A 502 -16.61 7.86 -13.79
CA TYR A 502 -15.91 8.82 -14.63
C TYR A 502 -14.75 8.12 -15.33
N PHE A 503 -14.77 8.15 -16.67
CA PHE A 503 -13.72 7.60 -17.52
C PHE A 503 -12.75 8.70 -17.94
N GLN A 504 -11.47 8.40 -17.92
CA GLN A 504 -10.40 9.35 -18.24
C GLN A 504 -9.98 9.30 -19.70
N ASN A 505 -10.36 8.25 -20.44
CA ASN A 505 -10.09 8.08 -21.86
C ASN A 505 -11.21 7.29 -22.56
N GLU A 506 -11.23 7.40 -23.89
CA GLU A 506 -12.26 6.82 -24.74
C GLU A 506 -12.17 5.29 -24.79
N ASP A 507 -10.97 4.72 -24.78
CA ASP A 507 -10.79 3.26 -24.82
C ASP A 507 -11.37 2.60 -23.57
N ALA A 508 -11.11 3.14 -22.38
CA ALA A 508 -11.70 2.68 -21.14
C ALA A 508 -13.23 2.80 -21.17
N PHE A 509 -13.75 3.95 -21.65
CA PHE A 509 -15.21 4.14 -21.79
C PHE A 509 -15.84 3.13 -22.74
N LEU A 510 -15.25 2.85 -23.89
CA LEU A 510 -15.82 1.94 -24.89
C LEU A 510 -15.75 0.47 -24.43
N ASN A 511 -14.69 0.08 -23.73
CA ASN A 511 -14.47 -1.30 -23.31
C ASN A 511 -15.13 -1.66 -21.96
N SER A 512 -15.58 -0.68 -21.19
CA SER A 512 -16.29 -0.91 -19.92
C SER A 512 -17.80 -1.10 -20.15
N SER A 513 -18.45 -1.86 -19.28
CA SER A 513 -19.91 -1.98 -19.21
C SER A 513 -20.54 -1.07 -18.15
N ASN A 514 -19.73 -0.32 -17.38
CA ASN A 514 -20.23 0.52 -16.30
C ASN A 514 -21.07 1.69 -16.83
N SER A 515 -22.13 2.05 -16.10
CA SER A 515 -22.80 3.34 -16.32
C SER A 515 -21.85 4.48 -15.96
N GLY A 516 -21.68 5.43 -16.86
CA GLY A 516 -20.69 6.47 -16.64
C GLY A 516 -20.63 7.55 -17.69
N PHE A 517 -19.61 8.40 -17.58
CA PHE A 517 -19.41 9.51 -18.50
C PHE A 517 -17.94 9.78 -18.76
N LEU A 518 -17.68 10.42 -19.91
CA LEU A 518 -16.38 10.83 -20.40
C LEU A 518 -16.48 12.26 -20.95
N PHE A 519 -15.46 13.08 -20.72
CA PHE A 519 -15.27 14.35 -21.43
C PHE A 519 -14.23 14.20 -22.53
N THR A 520 -14.60 14.48 -23.79
CA THR A 520 -13.68 14.51 -24.94
C THR A 520 -13.37 15.95 -25.33
N GLY A 521 -12.11 16.30 -25.64
CA GLY A 521 -11.72 17.64 -26.12
C GLY A 521 -11.20 18.63 -25.07
N GLY A 522 -10.94 18.20 -23.83
CA GLY A 522 -10.42 19.04 -22.73
C GLY A 522 -11.49 19.74 -21.89
N PRO A 523 -11.14 20.32 -20.72
CA PRO A 523 -12.13 20.75 -19.72
C PRO A 523 -13.01 21.92 -20.12
N ARG A 524 -12.64 22.72 -21.14
CA ARG A 524 -13.37 23.95 -21.53
C ARG A 524 -14.22 23.82 -22.77
N GLU A 525 -13.92 22.86 -23.66
CA GLU A 525 -14.63 22.68 -24.96
C GLU A 525 -15.12 21.23 -25.14
N SER A 526 -15.36 20.53 -24.07
CA SER A 526 -15.56 19.08 -24.09
C SER A 526 -16.97 18.67 -24.48
N ALA A 527 -17.07 17.81 -25.47
CA ALA A 527 -18.27 17.00 -25.68
C ALA A 527 -18.40 15.99 -24.53
N LEU A 528 -19.64 15.76 -24.09
CA LEU A 528 -19.97 14.80 -23.05
C LEU A 528 -20.50 13.52 -23.69
N SER A 529 -19.80 12.41 -23.46
CA SER A 529 -20.30 11.07 -23.76
C SER A 529 -20.84 10.44 -22.49
N MET A 530 -22.02 9.80 -22.55
CA MET A 530 -22.66 9.15 -21.41
C MET A 530 -23.20 7.78 -21.78
N ARG A 531 -23.09 6.84 -20.86
CA ARG A 531 -23.77 5.55 -20.90
C ARG A 531 -24.55 5.35 -19.60
N VAL A 532 -25.82 4.97 -19.73
CA VAL A 532 -26.69 4.56 -18.61
C VAL A 532 -27.26 3.22 -19.00
N ASN A 533 -27.00 2.18 -18.23
CA ASN A 533 -27.34 0.79 -18.56
C ASN A 533 -28.82 0.48 -18.34
N ASP A 534 -29.50 1.20 -17.44
CA ASP A 534 -30.94 1.10 -17.23
C ASP A 534 -31.62 2.30 -17.92
N GLU A 535 -32.51 2.01 -18.88
CA GLU A 535 -33.10 2.98 -19.80
C GLU A 535 -34.13 3.95 -19.17
N GLU A 536 -34.15 4.09 -17.86
CA GLU A 536 -35.06 5.07 -17.26
C GLU A 536 -34.56 6.50 -17.51
N GLN A 537 -35.39 7.31 -18.13
CA GLN A 537 -35.13 8.74 -18.39
C GLN A 537 -34.72 9.52 -17.13
N LYS A 538 -35.16 9.06 -15.96
CA LYS A 538 -34.80 9.58 -14.64
C LYS A 538 -33.33 9.41 -14.33
N ASP A 539 -32.71 8.27 -14.62
CA ASP A 539 -31.29 8.03 -14.36
C ASP A 539 -30.41 8.90 -15.25
N ARG A 540 -30.81 9.13 -16.49
CA ARG A 540 -30.09 10.02 -17.39
C ARG A 540 -30.10 11.48 -16.90
N ALA A 541 -31.23 11.96 -16.38
CA ALA A 541 -31.32 13.28 -15.75
C ALA A 541 -30.44 13.38 -14.50
N ALA A 542 -30.45 12.35 -13.66
CA ALA A 542 -29.62 12.30 -12.46
C ALA A 542 -28.11 12.28 -12.80
N VAL A 543 -27.69 11.53 -13.82
CA VAL A 543 -26.30 11.54 -14.32
C VAL A 543 -25.89 12.96 -14.75
N LEU A 544 -26.73 13.66 -15.52
CA LEU A 544 -26.46 15.03 -15.93
C LEU A 544 -26.29 15.99 -14.75
N LYS A 545 -27.10 15.84 -13.70
CA LYS A 545 -26.94 16.64 -12.46
C LYS A 545 -25.60 16.36 -11.78
N VAL A 546 -25.20 15.10 -11.69
CA VAL A 546 -23.88 14.72 -11.15
C VAL A 546 -22.77 15.32 -12.01
N VAL A 547 -22.84 15.21 -13.34
CA VAL A 547 -21.84 15.77 -14.26
C VAL A 547 -21.69 17.28 -14.07
N VAL A 548 -22.81 18.03 -13.97
CA VAL A 548 -22.78 19.47 -13.69
C VAL A 548 -22.14 19.76 -12.33
N CYS A 549 -22.50 19.01 -11.30
CA CYS A 549 -21.91 19.14 -9.97
C CYS A 549 -20.39 18.89 -9.99
N VAL A 550 -19.95 17.83 -10.67
CA VAL A 550 -18.53 17.46 -10.76
C VAL A 550 -17.76 18.58 -11.50
N ARG A 551 -18.28 19.08 -12.63
CA ARG A 551 -17.65 20.21 -13.36
C ARG A 551 -17.53 21.47 -12.52
N LYS A 552 -18.52 21.78 -11.69
CA LYS A 552 -18.57 23.02 -10.90
C LYS A 552 -17.77 22.93 -9.59
N SER A 553 -17.87 21.82 -8.90
CA SER A 553 -17.40 21.70 -7.51
C SER A 553 -16.24 20.71 -7.33
N TYR A 554 -16.08 19.77 -8.25
CA TYR A 554 -15.08 18.70 -8.21
C TYR A 554 -14.24 18.62 -9.49
N GLU A 555 -14.08 19.75 -10.19
CA GLU A 555 -13.32 19.84 -11.45
C GLU A 555 -11.88 19.32 -11.35
N TYR A 556 -11.32 19.32 -10.15
CA TYR A 556 -10.00 18.77 -9.86
C TYR A 556 -9.92 17.24 -9.99
N LEU A 557 -11.06 16.54 -10.07
CA LEU A 557 -11.13 15.09 -10.33
C LEU A 557 -11.09 14.76 -11.83
N LEU A 558 -11.41 15.77 -12.68
CA LEU A 558 -11.46 15.65 -14.14
C LEU A 558 -10.05 15.87 -14.77
#